data_6f3c597e1f084eb435bb10570cf15ca8
#
_entry.id   6f3c597e1f084eb435bb10570cf15ca8
#
_cell.length_a   1.000
_cell.length_b   1.000
_cell.length_c   1.000
_cell.angle_alpha   90.00
_cell.angle_beta   90.00
_cell.angle_gamma   90.00
#
_symmetry.space_group_name_H-M   'P 1'
#
loop_
_entity.id
_entity.type
_entity.pdbx_description
1 polymer ?
#
loop_
_entity_poly.entity_id
_entity_poly.type
_entity_poly.pdbx_seq_one_letter_code
_entity_poly.pdbx_strand_id
1 'polypeptide(L)'
;MNIHFHRATPGGIADEAALEQFQKQWATYQKLVDADALSHKEVGTVLHDTLKAIHLPFAFLDIACGDAGQMKHALAGTEVNHYQGIDLSEPALELAAKNLKCVPFAVELDHRDFVEALEGRPEPADAAWCGLSIHHLSTEGKLELLAAIHGSTSKMLMIYEPTLADGEDREGYLARFRRVNRPAWPFLTKDEWDQIDHHVTTCDFPESPATWLDIGRKAGFSAANQVFSDPTGFYSV
;
A
#
# COMPACT_ATOMS: atom_id res chain seq x y z
N MET A 1 6.30 18.69 17.11
CA MET A 1 6.37 17.21 17.11
C MET A 1 7.52 16.83 16.21
N ASN A 2 8.40 15.92 16.61
CA ASN A 2 9.57 15.56 15.82
C ASN A 2 9.20 14.35 14.96
N ILE A 3 9.46 14.47 13.65
CA ILE A 3 9.43 13.32 12.73
C ILE A 3 10.80 12.68 12.80
N HIS A 4 10.87 11.40 13.13
CA HIS A 4 12.11 10.65 13.16
C HIS A 4 12.30 9.91 11.83
N PHE A 5 13.48 10.07 11.22
CA PHE A 5 13.90 9.36 10.02
C PHE A 5 14.96 8.31 10.37
N HIS A 6 14.71 7.07 10.00
CA HIS A 6 15.73 6.04 9.92
C HIS A 6 16.16 5.90 8.45
N ARG A 7 17.45 6.02 8.19
CA ARG A 7 18.02 5.82 6.85
C ARG A 7 18.88 4.57 6.85
N ALA A 8 18.70 3.72 5.84
CA ALA A 8 19.72 2.75 5.49
C ALA A 8 21.01 3.51 5.15
N THR A 9 22.17 2.92 5.44
CA THR A 9 23.47 3.52 5.14
C THR A 9 23.54 3.85 3.64
N PRO A 10 23.91 5.09 3.22
CA PRO A 10 23.90 5.46 1.82
C PRO A 10 24.88 4.59 1.02
N GLY A 11 24.36 3.67 0.27
CA GLY A 11 25.07 2.94 -0.76
C GLY A 11 24.74 3.55 -2.12
N GLY A 12 25.53 4.51 -2.56
CA GLY A 12 25.49 4.98 -3.93
C GLY A 12 24.73 6.29 -4.14
N ILE A 13 25.32 7.12 -4.99
CA ILE A 13 24.71 8.29 -5.61
C ILE A 13 23.42 7.80 -6.28
N ALA A 14 22.25 8.32 -5.87
CA ALA A 14 21.02 8.08 -6.59
C ALA A 14 21.27 8.49 -8.04
N ASP A 15 21.16 7.54 -8.97
CA ASP A 15 21.32 7.79 -10.38
C ASP A 15 20.26 8.85 -10.76
N GLU A 16 20.72 9.99 -11.28
CA GLU A 16 19.85 11.11 -11.64
C GLU A 16 18.73 10.68 -12.59
N ALA A 17 19.01 9.67 -13.44
CA ALA A 17 18.05 9.02 -14.31
C ALA A 17 16.97 8.24 -13.54
N ALA A 18 17.34 7.55 -12.44
CA ALA A 18 16.40 6.82 -11.60
C ALA A 18 15.47 7.78 -10.85
N LEU A 19 16.00 8.91 -10.37
CA LEU A 19 15.20 9.94 -9.72
C LEU A 19 14.23 10.61 -10.71
N GLU A 20 14.67 10.94 -11.92
CA GLU A 20 13.81 11.50 -12.97
C GLU A 20 12.69 10.51 -13.37
N GLN A 21 13.03 9.23 -13.51
CA GLN A 21 12.05 8.18 -13.79
C GLN A 21 11.03 8.05 -12.66
N PHE A 22 11.47 8.05 -11.40
CA PHE A 22 10.59 8.04 -10.24
C PHE A 22 9.62 9.23 -10.26
N GLN A 23 10.14 10.45 -10.45
CA GLN A 23 9.32 11.66 -10.49
C GLN A 23 8.26 11.61 -11.60
N LYS A 24 8.61 11.06 -12.76
CA LYS A 24 7.68 10.90 -13.88
C LYS A 24 6.60 9.86 -13.59
N GLN A 25 6.95 8.71 -13.02
CA GLN A 25 6.01 7.68 -12.61
C GLN A 25 5.11 8.19 -11.49
N TRP A 26 5.67 8.93 -10.53
CA TRP A 26 4.93 9.56 -9.44
C TRP A 26 3.90 10.57 -9.94
N ALA A 27 4.26 11.43 -10.89
CA ALA A 27 3.33 12.40 -11.48
C ALA A 27 2.16 11.71 -12.19
N THR A 28 2.40 10.59 -12.86
CA THR A 28 1.35 9.78 -13.48
C THR A 28 0.45 9.12 -12.43
N TYR A 29 1.04 8.55 -11.36
CA TYR A 29 0.28 7.99 -10.24
C TYR A 29 -0.60 9.04 -9.54
N GLN A 30 -0.09 10.26 -9.31
CA GLN A 30 -0.90 11.34 -8.75
C GLN A 30 -2.14 11.67 -9.58
N LYS A 31 -2.08 11.57 -10.90
CA LYS A 31 -3.27 11.73 -11.74
C LYS A 31 -4.33 10.65 -11.48
N LEU A 32 -3.92 9.40 -11.22
CA LEU A 32 -4.84 8.33 -10.84
C LEU A 32 -5.47 8.61 -9.47
N VAL A 33 -4.68 9.09 -8.52
CA VAL A 33 -5.15 9.48 -7.17
C VAL A 33 -6.14 10.65 -7.26
N ASP A 34 -5.79 11.72 -7.99
CA ASP A 34 -6.62 12.91 -8.14
C ASP A 34 -7.96 12.61 -8.83
N ALA A 35 -7.94 11.69 -9.79
CA ALA A 35 -9.13 11.21 -10.48
C ALA A 35 -9.89 10.14 -9.68
N ASP A 36 -9.39 9.72 -8.52
CA ASP A 36 -9.90 8.61 -7.73
C ASP A 36 -10.06 7.29 -8.53
N ALA A 37 -9.16 7.10 -9.49
CA ALA A 37 -9.22 6.00 -10.45
C ALA A 37 -8.99 4.61 -9.83
N LEU A 38 -8.48 4.59 -8.60
CA LEU A 38 -8.15 3.39 -7.83
C LEU A 38 -9.03 3.26 -6.57
N SER A 39 -10.17 3.96 -6.49
CA SER A 39 -11.12 3.92 -5.36
C SER A 39 -10.50 4.29 -3.99
N HIS A 40 -9.51 5.17 -4.00
CA HIS A 40 -8.78 5.55 -2.79
C HIS A 40 -9.68 6.19 -1.72
N LYS A 41 -10.75 6.92 -2.13
CA LYS A 41 -11.66 7.58 -1.19
C LYS A 41 -12.49 6.57 -0.41
N GLU A 42 -13.07 5.61 -1.12
CA GLU A 42 -13.84 4.53 -0.50
C GLU A 42 -12.96 3.65 0.39
N VAL A 43 -11.79 3.27 -0.12
CA VAL A 43 -10.78 2.49 0.63
C VAL A 43 -10.32 3.26 1.88
N GLY A 44 -10.03 4.55 1.75
CA GLY A 44 -9.68 5.43 2.87
C GLY A 44 -10.79 5.50 3.92
N THR A 45 -12.06 5.50 3.49
CA THR A 45 -13.22 5.46 4.39
C THR A 45 -13.31 4.13 5.12
N VAL A 46 -13.16 3.00 4.41
CA VAL A 46 -13.15 1.66 5.02
C VAL A 46 -12.02 1.52 6.05
N LEU A 47 -10.82 2.00 5.70
CA LEU A 47 -9.69 2.02 6.64
C LEU A 47 -9.99 2.87 7.86
N HIS A 48 -10.48 4.11 7.64
CA HIS A 48 -10.85 5.02 8.73
C HIS A 48 -11.87 4.39 9.69
N ASP A 49 -12.99 3.87 9.16
CA ASP A 49 -14.08 3.32 9.97
C ASP A 49 -13.61 2.10 10.77
N THR A 50 -12.76 1.27 10.16
CA THR A 50 -12.15 0.11 10.84
C THR A 50 -11.24 0.54 11.98
N LEU A 51 -10.37 1.51 11.76
CA LEU A 51 -9.45 2.01 12.79
C LEU A 51 -10.18 2.82 13.86
N LYS A 52 -11.26 3.52 13.52
CA LYS A 52 -12.10 4.26 14.45
C LYS A 52 -12.81 3.35 15.47
N ALA A 53 -13.02 2.09 15.13
CA ALA A 53 -13.56 1.10 16.07
C ALA A 53 -12.56 0.66 17.15
N ILE A 54 -11.28 1.04 17.04
CA ILE A 54 -10.27 0.81 18.07
C ILE A 54 -10.36 1.98 19.08
N HIS A 55 -10.93 1.72 20.26
CA HIS A 55 -11.19 2.74 21.28
C HIS A 55 -10.05 2.94 22.29
N LEU A 56 -8.90 2.31 22.10
CA LEU A 56 -7.71 2.44 22.93
C LEU A 56 -6.56 2.99 22.08
N PRO A 57 -5.61 3.73 22.70
CA PRO A 57 -4.41 4.14 21.99
C PRO A 57 -3.70 2.98 21.31
N PHE A 58 -3.31 3.17 20.03
CA PHE A 58 -2.70 2.12 19.23
C PHE A 58 -1.53 2.63 18.38
N ALA A 59 -0.58 1.72 18.12
CA ALA A 59 0.50 1.90 17.17
C ALA A 59 0.06 1.39 15.77
N PHE A 60 0.31 2.19 14.74
CA PHE A 60 -0.05 1.91 13.36
C PHE A 60 1.19 1.77 12.48
N LEU A 61 1.28 0.67 11.74
CA LEU A 61 2.35 0.34 10.81
C LEU A 61 1.83 0.44 9.37
N ASP A 62 2.44 1.32 8.58
CA ASP A 62 2.14 1.54 7.16
C ASP A 62 3.28 1.00 6.31
N ILE A 63 3.06 -0.13 5.64
CA ILE A 63 4.05 -0.88 4.88
C ILE A 63 3.96 -0.46 3.42
N ALA A 64 5.08 -0.08 2.81
CA ALA A 64 5.16 0.57 1.51
C ALA A 64 4.29 1.85 1.49
N CYS A 65 4.54 2.73 2.47
CA CYS A 65 3.67 3.86 2.79
C CYS A 65 3.64 4.96 1.71
N GLY A 66 4.57 4.94 0.76
CA GLY A 66 4.67 5.97 -0.27
C GLY A 66 4.78 7.37 0.34
N ASP A 67 3.95 8.30 -0.11
CA ASP A 67 3.87 9.66 0.44
C ASP A 67 2.93 9.80 1.65
N ALA A 68 2.34 8.71 2.12
CA ALA A 68 1.35 8.69 3.21
C ALA A 68 0.21 9.73 3.05
N GLY A 69 -0.08 10.15 1.81
CA GLY A 69 -1.01 11.26 1.53
C GLY A 69 -2.42 10.99 2.03
N GLN A 70 -2.86 9.75 2.02
CA GLN A 70 -4.17 9.32 2.49
C GLN A 70 -4.23 9.10 4.00
N MET A 71 -3.08 8.77 4.63
CA MET A 71 -3.05 8.40 6.05
C MET A 71 -3.46 9.53 6.98
N LYS A 72 -3.19 10.78 6.61
CA LYS A 72 -3.67 11.95 7.35
C LYS A 72 -5.20 11.93 7.54
N HIS A 73 -5.94 11.52 6.51
CA HIS A 73 -7.40 11.46 6.55
C HIS A 73 -7.89 10.15 7.19
N ALA A 74 -7.28 9.03 6.85
CA ALA A 74 -7.65 7.72 7.39
C ALA A 74 -7.44 7.64 8.92
N LEU A 75 -6.41 8.30 9.44
CA LEU A 75 -6.09 8.30 10.88
C LEU A 75 -6.71 9.46 11.65
N ALA A 76 -7.39 10.41 10.98
CA ALA A 76 -7.95 11.57 11.64
C ALA A 76 -9.04 11.20 12.67
N GLY A 77 -8.90 11.63 13.93
CA GLY A 77 -9.86 11.37 15.00
C GLY A 77 -9.95 9.91 15.44
N THR A 78 -9.03 9.04 15.04
CA THR A 78 -8.80 7.74 15.64
C THR A 78 -7.94 7.86 16.90
N GLU A 79 -7.77 6.76 17.63
CA GLU A 79 -6.92 6.72 18.84
C GLU A 79 -5.44 6.39 18.51
N VAL A 80 -5.01 6.56 17.24
CA VAL A 80 -3.61 6.37 16.87
C VAL A 80 -2.71 7.32 17.67
N ASN A 81 -1.67 6.76 18.30
CA ASN A 81 -0.68 7.54 19.06
C ASN A 81 0.73 7.48 18.46
N HIS A 82 1.00 6.46 17.65
CA HIS A 82 2.27 6.28 16.95
C HIS A 82 2.01 5.72 15.53
N TYR A 83 2.56 6.40 14.53
CA TYR A 83 2.57 5.99 13.13
C TYR A 83 4.00 5.67 12.72
N GLN A 84 4.20 4.50 12.14
CA GLN A 84 5.45 4.17 11.46
C GLN A 84 5.18 3.85 10.00
N GLY A 85 5.81 4.61 9.10
CA GLY A 85 5.79 4.38 7.66
C GLY A 85 7.11 3.81 7.18
N ILE A 86 7.06 2.73 6.41
CA ILE A 86 8.22 2.08 5.80
C ILE A 86 8.11 2.18 4.29
N ASP A 87 9.16 2.65 3.62
CA ASP A 87 9.21 2.68 2.15
C ASP A 87 10.65 2.60 1.64
N LEU A 88 10.84 2.04 0.45
CA LEU A 88 12.13 2.00 -0.26
C LEU A 88 12.49 3.33 -0.95
N SER A 89 11.50 4.20 -1.15
CA SER A 89 11.66 5.45 -1.88
C SER A 89 11.92 6.62 -0.93
N GLU A 90 13.17 7.07 -0.82
CA GLU A 90 13.50 8.26 -0.04
C GLU A 90 12.70 9.49 -0.49
N PRO A 91 12.51 9.78 -1.82
CA PRO A 91 11.66 10.90 -2.26
C PRO A 91 10.20 10.77 -1.82
N ALA A 92 9.64 9.56 -1.77
CA ALA A 92 8.27 9.35 -1.26
C ALA A 92 8.19 9.65 0.24
N LEU A 93 9.16 9.19 1.02
CA LEU A 93 9.24 9.48 2.47
C LEU A 93 9.43 10.98 2.77
N GLU A 94 10.13 11.73 1.92
CA GLU A 94 10.20 13.20 2.05
C GLU A 94 8.82 13.86 1.83
N LEU A 95 8.00 13.32 0.94
CA LEU A 95 6.61 13.76 0.77
C LEU A 95 5.75 13.33 1.95
N ALA A 96 5.92 12.09 2.45
CA ALA A 96 5.23 11.60 3.65
C ALA A 96 5.49 12.50 4.87
N ALA A 97 6.74 12.92 5.08
CA ALA A 97 7.08 13.87 6.14
C ALA A 97 6.35 15.21 6.02
N LYS A 98 6.15 15.70 4.80
CA LYS A 98 5.38 16.94 4.55
C LYS A 98 3.90 16.73 4.81
N ASN A 99 3.34 15.61 4.34
CA ASN A 99 1.92 15.29 4.48
C ASN A 99 1.53 15.07 5.96
N LEU A 100 2.43 14.46 6.74
CA LEU A 100 2.21 14.13 8.16
C LEU A 100 2.71 15.21 9.14
N LYS A 101 3.20 16.35 8.66
CA LYS A 101 3.81 17.40 9.51
C LYS A 101 2.93 17.89 10.66
N CYS A 102 1.62 17.93 10.47
CA CYS A 102 0.67 18.53 11.41
C CYS A 102 -0.29 17.53 12.06
N VAL A 103 0.02 16.24 12.02
CA VAL A 103 -0.80 15.23 12.69
C VAL A 103 -0.59 15.25 14.21
N PRO A 104 -1.58 14.83 15.03
CA PRO A 104 -1.50 14.90 16.49
C PRO A 104 -0.78 13.72 17.15
N PHE A 105 -0.24 12.79 16.39
CA PHE A 105 0.45 11.57 16.85
C PHE A 105 1.93 11.58 16.49
N ALA A 106 2.72 10.71 17.12
CA ALA A 106 4.13 10.53 16.78
C ALA A 106 4.30 9.89 15.40
N VAL A 107 5.30 10.35 14.64
CA VAL A 107 5.59 9.85 13.29
C VAL A 107 7.04 9.40 13.22
N GLU A 108 7.22 8.16 12.74
CA GLU A 108 8.50 7.56 12.39
C GLU A 108 8.45 7.15 10.93
N LEU A 109 9.49 7.50 10.16
CA LEU A 109 9.63 7.14 8.76
C LEU A 109 10.93 6.36 8.58
N ASP A 110 10.84 5.20 7.95
CA ASP A 110 11.91 4.23 7.84
C ASP A 110 12.21 3.96 6.36
N HIS A 111 13.41 4.39 5.92
CA HIS A 111 13.90 4.17 4.57
C HIS A 111 14.62 2.83 4.51
N ARG A 112 13.86 1.75 4.41
CA ARG A 112 14.37 0.37 4.29
C ARG A 112 13.44 -0.49 3.46
N ASP A 113 13.95 -1.63 3.03
CA ASP A 113 13.10 -2.74 2.59
C ASP A 113 12.17 -3.18 3.73
N PHE A 114 10.90 -3.43 3.42
CA PHE A 114 9.91 -3.75 4.45
C PHE A 114 10.17 -5.12 5.10
N VAL A 115 10.77 -6.10 4.40
CA VAL A 115 11.13 -7.39 5.00
C VAL A 115 12.21 -7.16 6.06
N GLU A 116 13.27 -6.42 5.71
CA GLU A 116 14.33 -6.05 6.66
C GLU A 116 13.79 -5.23 7.84
N ALA A 117 12.83 -4.34 7.59
CA ALA A 117 12.25 -3.51 8.62
C ALA A 117 11.32 -4.27 9.58
N LEU A 118 10.69 -5.35 9.11
CA LEU A 118 9.85 -6.22 9.93
C LEU A 118 10.68 -7.21 10.77
N GLU A 119 11.87 -7.60 10.26
CA GLU A 119 12.77 -8.47 11.01
C GLU A 119 13.31 -7.77 12.26
N GLY A 120 13.14 -8.40 13.40
CA GLY A 120 13.71 -7.91 14.66
C GLY A 120 13.03 -6.68 15.25
N ARG A 121 11.81 -6.34 14.86
CA ARG A 121 11.03 -5.31 15.55
C ARG A 121 10.92 -5.64 17.05
N PRO A 122 11.26 -4.69 17.94
CA PRO A 122 11.22 -4.95 19.37
C PRO A 122 9.80 -5.08 19.92
N GLU A 123 8.83 -4.35 19.31
CA GLU A 123 7.44 -4.33 19.73
C GLU A 123 6.53 -4.43 18.51
N PRO A 124 5.49 -5.27 18.53
CA PRO A 124 4.52 -5.36 17.46
C PRO A 124 3.66 -4.09 17.39
N ALA A 125 3.30 -3.67 16.17
CA ALA A 125 2.25 -2.66 16.00
C ALA A 125 0.89 -3.27 16.36
N ASP A 126 -0.08 -2.44 16.73
CA ASP A 126 -1.45 -2.90 16.98
C ASP A 126 -2.18 -3.18 15.68
N ALA A 127 -2.05 -2.32 14.70
CA ALA A 127 -2.65 -2.44 13.39
C ALA A 127 -1.62 -2.16 12.30
N ALA A 128 -1.71 -2.90 11.20
CA ALA A 128 -0.89 -2.71 10.01
C ALA A 128 -1.74 -2.48 8.77
N TRP A 129 -1.17 -1.75 7.83
CA TRP A 129 -1.71 -1.50 6.50
C TRP A 129 -0.65 -1.76 5.45
N CYS A 130 -1.07 -2.30 4.31
CA CYS A 130 -0.27 -2.34 3.09
C CYS A 130 -1.21 -2.16 1.89
N GLY A 131 -0.96 -1.15 1.08
CA GLY A 131 -1.80 -0.85 -0.08
C GLY A 131 -1.02 -0.80 -1.38
N LEU A 132 -1.53 -1.49 -2.41
CA LEU A 132 -1.02 -1.48 -3.79
C LEU A 132 0.49 -1.79 -3.89
N SER A 133 0.96 -2.79 -3.14
CA SER A 133 2.39 -3.16 -3.10
C SER A 133 2.64 -4.66 -3.14
N ILE A 134 1.82 -5.46 -2.46
CA ILE A 134 2.08 -6.90 -2.29
C ILE A 134 1.86 -7.67 -3.60
N HIS A 135 1.03 -7.16 -4.51
CA HIS A 135 0.78 -7.80 -5.80
C HIS A 135 2.01 -7.92 -6.71
N HIS A 136 3.09 -7.22 -6.41
CA HIS A 136 4.36 -7.35 -7.14
C HIS A 136 5.14 -8.62 -6.76
N LEU A 137 4.79 -9.29 -5.69
CA LEU A 137 5.45 -10.51 -5.24
C LEU A 137 4.84 -11.77 -5.88
N SER A 138 5.63 -12.85 -5.92
CA SER A 138 5.08 -14.18 -6.20
C SER A 138 4.12 -14.62 -5.08
N THR A 139 3.31 -15.63 -5.33
CA THR A 139 2.38 -16.16 -4.30
C THR A 139 3.13 -16.62 -3.04
N GLU A 140 4.30 -17.22 -3.19
CA GLU A 140 5.18 -17.60 -2.09
C GLU A 140 5.68 -16.37 -1.32
N GLY A 141 6.18 -15.35 -2.05
CA GLY A 141 6.65 -14.10 -1.44
C GLY A 141 5.54 -13.34 -0.70
N LYS A 142 4.30 -13.38 -1.21
CA LYS A 142 3.13 -12.85 -0.51
C LYS A 142 2.89 -13.57 0.83
N LEU A 143 2.97 -14.90 0.82
CA LEU A 143 2.81 -15.69 2.04
C LEU A 143 3.92 -15.38 3.06
N GLU A 144 5.17 -15.32 2.62
CA GLU A 144 6.31 -14.99 3.48
C GLU A 144 6.17 -13.59 4.09
N LEU A 145 5.80 -12.59 3.27
CA LEU A 145 5.57 -11.24 3.75
C LEU A 145 4.41 -11.17 4.75
N LEU A 146 3.25 -11.78 4.43
CA LEU A 146 2.11 -11.77 5.34
C LEU A 146 2.43 -12.48 6.67
N ALA A 147 3.25 -13.53 6.66
CA ALA A 147 3.72 -14.19 7.88
C ALA A 147 4.65 -13.28 8.70
N ALA A 148 5.55 -12.52 8.06
CA ALA A 148 6.40 -11.54 8.72
C ALA A 148 5.56 -10.40 9.34
N ILE A 149 4.55 -9.90 8.60
CA ILE A 149 3.62 -8.89 9.13
C ILE A 149 2.82 -9.45 10.31
N HIS A 150 2.33 -10.69 10.22
CA HIS A 150 1.64 -11.34 11.34
C HIS A 150 2.50 -11.39 12.60
N GLY A 151 3.80 -11.70 12.46
CA GLY A 151 4.75 -11.68 13.58
C GLY A 151 5.02 -10.27 14.16
N SER A 152 4.77 -9.23 13.37
CA SER A 152 5.03 -7.83 13.71
C SER A 152 3.76 -7.04 14.06
N THR A 153 2.59 -7.70 14.12
CA THR A 153 1.29 -7.04 14.34
C THR A 153 0.48 -7.82 15.37
N SER A 154 -0.11 -7.11 16.33
CA SER A 154 -0.79 -7.75 17.48
C SER A 154 -2.29 -7.95 17.29
N LYS A 155 -2.98 -7.13 16.45
CA LYS A 155 -4.44 -7.17 16.34
C LYS A 155 -4.92 -7.40 14.92
N MET A 156 -4.47 -6.61 13.94
CA MET A 156 -5.00 -6.69 12.58
C MET A 156 -4.03 -6.20 11.52
N LEU A 157 -4.16 -6.79 10.33
CA LEU A 157 -3.63 -6.30 9.08
C LEU A 157 -4.80 -6.00 8.14
N MET A 158 -4.76 -4.86 7.45
CA MET A 158 -5.58 -4.60 6.28
C MET A 158 -4.67 -4.49 5.05
N ILE A 159 -5.05 -5.13 3.96
CA ILE A 159 -4.39 -5.01 2.67
C ILE A 159 -5.37 -4.45 1.65
N TYR A 160 -4.87 -3.64 0.73
CA TYR A 160 -5.62 -3.11 -0.40
C TYR A 160 -4.86 -3.42 -1.67
N GLU A 161 -5.43 -4.30 -2.50
CA GLU A 161 -4.69 -4.87 -3.63
C GLU A 161 -5.57 -5.03 -4.88
N PRO A 162 -4.96 -5.02 -6.09
CA PRO A 162 -5.67 -5.44 -7.29
C PRO A 162 -6.02 -6.93 -7.21
N THR A 163 -7.20 -7.29 -7.75
CA THR A 163 -7.74 -8.64 -7.63
C THR A 163 -8.20 -9.21 -8.96
N LEU A 164 -8.03 -10.52 -9.08
CA LEU A 164 -8.64 -11.32 -10.15
C LEU A 164 -10.14 -11.48 -9.89
N ALA A 165 -10.93 -11.51 -10.95
CA ALA A 165 -12.31 -11.95 -10.85
C ALA A 165 -12.40 -13.47 -10.64
N ASP A 166 -13.58 -13.98 -10.26
CA ASP A 166 -13.78 -15.41 -10.07
C ASP A 166 -13.49 -16.21 -11.34
N GLY A 167 -12.55 -17.16 -11.22
CA GLY A 167 -12.13 -18.00 -12.34
C GLY A 167 -11.26 -17.31 -13.40
N GLU A 168 -10.86 -16.06 -13.15
CA GLU A 168 -9.98 -15.30 -14.03
C GLU A 168 -8.51 -15.67 -13.78
N ASP A 169 -7.76 -15.83 -14.84
CA ASP A 169 -6.30 -15.93 -14.79
C ASP A 169 -5.66 -14.54 -15.05
N ARG A 170 -4.33 -14.48 -14.97
CA ARG A 170 -3.59 -13.24 -15.18
C ARG A 170 -3.79 -12.65 -16.58
N GLU A 171 -3.93 -13.49 -17.62
CA GLU A 171 -4.17 -13.00 -18.99
C GLU A 171 -5.56 -12.37 -19.09
N GLY A 172 -6.56 -12.99 -18.48
CA GLY A 172 -7.91 -12.46 -18.37
C GLY A 172 -7.94 -11.11 -17.66
N TYR A 173 -7.22 -11.02 -16.52
CA TYR A 173 -7.06 -9.76 -15.77
C TYR A 173 -6.45 -8.66 -16.65
N LEU A 174 -5.36 -8.92 -17.35
CA LEU A 174 -4.72 -7.93 -18.23
C LEU A 174 -5.64 -7.49 -19.38
N ALA A 175 -6.40 -8.41 -19.95
CA ALA A 175 -7.39 -8.10 -20.97
C ALA A 175 -8.54 -7.24 -20.40
N ARG A 176 -9.05 -7.56 -19.21
CA ARG A 176 -10.07 -6.81 -18.49
C ARG A 176 -9.55 -5.43 -18.11
N PHE A 177 -8.33 -5.33 -17.58
CA PHE A 177 -7.65 -4.08 -17.22
C PHE A 177 -7.63 -3.10 -18.39
N ARG A 178 -7.16 -3.54 -19.57
CA ARG A 178 -7.10 -2.70 -20.77
C ARG A 178 -8.48 -2.28 -21.27
N ARG A 179 -9.42 -3.22 -21.27
CA ARG A 179 -10.78 -2.98 -21.77
C ARG A 179 -11.55 -1.98 -20.92
N VAL A 180 -11.40 -2.03 -19.60
CA VAL A 180 -12.16 -1.21 -18.67
C VAL A 180 -11.47 0.10 -18.38
N ASN A 181 -10.18 0.07 -18.03
CA ASN A 181 -9.50 1.27 -17.51
C ASN A 181 -9.05 2.22 -18.62
N ARG A 182 -8.65 1.73 -19.79
CA ARG A 182 -8.22 2.61 -20.87
C ARG A 182 -9.28 3.64 -21.28
N PRO A 183 -10.56 3.29 -21.51
CA PRO A 183 -11.60 4.30 -21.77
C PRO A 183 -12.01 5.08 -20.53
N ALA A 184 -11.86 4.54 -19.32
CA ALA A 184 -12.22 5.21 -18.08
C ALA A 184 -11.19 6.26 -17.63
N TRP A 185 -9.95 6.20 -18.12
CA TRP A 185 -8.86 7.10 -17.76
C TRP A 185 -8.45 8.07 -18.90
N PRO A 186 -9.38 8.87 -19.45
CA PRO A 186 -9.10 9.77 -20.58
C PRO A 186 -8.19 10.95 -20.21
N PHE A 187 -7.91 11.15 -18.92
CA PHE A 187 -7.00 12.16 -18.39
C PHE A 187 -5.53 11.80 -18.55
N LEU A 188 -5.23 10.53 -18.91
CA LEU A 188 -3.88 10.08 -19.21
C LEU A 188 -3.55 10.33 -20.68
N THR A 189 -2.32 10.76 -20.94
CA THR A 189 -1.76 10.75 -22.28
C THR A 189 -1.50 9.31 -22.74
N LYS A 190 -1.27 9.15 -24.07
CA LYS A 190 -0.91 7.82 -24.59
C LYS A 190 0.35 7.26 -23.94
N ASP A 191 1.37 8.09 -23.75
CA ASP A 191 2.65 7.64 -23.18
C ASP A 191 2.51 7.25 -21.71
N GLU A 192 1.70 7.96 -20.94
CA GLU A 192 1.39 7.61 -19.54
C GLU A 192 0.60 6.31 -19.46
N TRP A 193 -0.39 6.13 -20.35
CA TRP A 193 -1.11 4.86 -20.43
C TRP A 193 -0.17 3.70 -20.77
N ASP A 194 0.68 3.87 -21.79
CA ASP A 194 1.61 2.83 -22.23
C ASP A 194 2.60 2.45 -21.10
N GLN A 195 3.02 3.41 -20.26
CA GLN A 195 3.85 3.15 -19.09
C GLN A 195 3.11 2.34 -18.02
N ILE A 196 1.86 2.69 -17.70
CA ILE A 196 1.03 1.95 -16.75
C ILE A 196 0.77 0.53 -17.28
N ASP A 197 0.35 0.40 -18.55
CA ASP A 197 0.07 -0.91 -19.16
C ASP A 197 1.33 -1.80 -19.16
N HIS A 198 2.50 -1.23 -19.42
CA HIS A 198 3.76 -1.95 -19.33
C HIS A 198 4.06 -2.40 -17.90
N HIS A 199 3.89 -1.50 -16.91
CA HIS A 199 4.09 -1.83 -15.50
C HIS A 199 3.17 -2.96 -15.05
N VAL A 200 1.86 -2.81 -15.25
CA VAL A 200 0.86 -3.83 -14.90
C VAL A 200 1.15 -5.17 -15.59
N THR A 201 1.57 -5.13 -16.86
CA THR A 201 1.89 -6.36 -17.61
C THR A 201 3.15 -7.06 -17.09
N THR A 202 4.13 -6.32 -16.59
CA THR A 202 5.43 -6.89 -16.20
C THR A 202 5.54 -7.16 -14.71
N CYS A 203 4.90 -6.36 -13.87
CA CYS A 203 5.13 -6.34 -12.43
C CYS A 203 3.94 -6.82 -11.60
N ASP A 204 2.69 -6.81 -12.14
CA ASP A 204 1.53 -7.16 -11.33
C ASP A 204 1.19 -8.64 -11.43
N PHE A 205 1.05 -9.27 -10.28
CA PHE A 205 0.62 -10.66 -10.09
C PHE A 205 -0.55 -10.67 -9.10
N PRO A 206 -1.74 -10.19 -9.52
CA PRO A 206 -2.90 -10.12 -8.64
C PRO A 206 -3.40 -11.52 -8.27
N GLU A 207 -4.00 -11.63 -7.10
CA GLU A 207 -4.68 -12.84 -6.64
C GLU A 207 -6.19 -12.62 -6.60
N SER A 208 -6.96 -13.72 -6.60
CA SER A 208 -8.40 -13.61 -6.32
C SER A 208 -8.63 -13.26 -4.84
N PRO A 209 -9.78 -12.65 -4.48
CA PRO A 209 -10.12 -12.42 -3.08
C PRO A 209 -10.06 -13.70 -2.25
N ALA A 210 -10.52 -14.82 -2.79
CA ALA A 210 -10.45 -16.12 -2.12
C ALA A 210 -9.01 -16.57 -1.85
N THR A 211 -8.10 -16.35 -2.79
CA THR A 211 -6.66 -16.65 -2.64
C THR A 211 -6.03 -15.76 -1.57
N TRP A 212 -6.34 -14.45 -1.57
CA TRP A 212 -5.84 -13.53 -0.53
C TRP A 212 -6.26 -13.98 0.88
N LEU A 213 -7.53 -14.37 1.05
CA LEU A 213 -8.04 -14.89 2.33
C LEU A 213 -7.33 -16.19 2.75
N ASP A 214 -7.01 -17.07 1.79
CA ASP A 214 -6.29 -18.31 2.06
C ASP A 214 -4.82 -18.05 2.45
N ILE A 215 -4.13 -17.16 1.73
CA ILE A 215 -2.78 -16.71 2.06
C ILE A 215 -2.74 -16.10 3.48
N GLY A 216 -3.69 -15.23 3.83
CA GLY A 216 -3.78 -14.64 5.17
C GLY A 216 -3.92 -15.70 6.27
N ARG A 217 -4.78 -16.71 6.07
CA ARG A 217 -4.92 -17.82 7.03
C ARG A 217 -3.65 -18.65 7.14
N LYS A 218 -3.00 -18.96 6.02
CA LYS A 218 -1.73 -19.70 5.99
C LYS A 218 -0.59 -18.92 6.64
N ALA A 219 -0.61 -17.60 6.56
CA ALA A 219 0.34 -16.70 7.22
C ALA A 219 0.17 -16.64 8.75
N GLY A 220 -0.92 -17.21 9.29
CA GLY A 220 -1.16 -17.30 10.74
C GLY A 220 -2.31 -16.43 11.27
N PHE A 221 -2.95 -15.61 10.43
CA PHE A 221 -4.09 -14.80 10.88
C PHE A 221 -5.28 -15.70 11.22
N SER A 222 -5.86 -15.52 12.41
CA SER A 222 -6.96 -16.33 12.92
C SER A 222 -8.27 -16.12 12.17
N ALA A 223 -8.44 -14.96 11.54
CA ALA A 223 -9.58 -14.61 10.69
C ALA A 223 -9.08 -13.81 9.47
N ALA A 224 -9.74 -13.99 8.33
CA ALA A 224 -9.51 -13.22 7.12
C ALA A 224 -10.85 -12.98 6.43
N ASN A 225 -11.16 -11.72 6.12
CA ASN A 225 -12.42 -11.31 5.53
C ASN A 225 -12.18 -10.25 4.47
N GLN A 226 -12.94 -10.29 3.39
CA GLN A 226 -13.01 -9.19 2.45
C GLN A 226 -14.02 -8.16 2.99
N VAL A 227 -13.60 -6.91 3.16
CA VAL A 227 -14.42 -5.83 3.72
C VAL A 227 -14.81 -4.78 2.69
N PHE A 228 -14.18 -4.80 1.53
CA PHE A 228 -14.47 -3.91 0.41
C PHE A 228 -14.16 -4.59 -0.93
N SER A 229 -14.95 -4.28 -1.95
CA SER A 229 -14.63 -4.49 -3.36
C SER A 229 -15.12 -3.27 -4.13
N ASP A 230 -14.26 -2.72 -4.98
CA ASP A 230 -14.66 -1.60 -5.81
C ASP A 230 -15.74 -2.02 -6.83
N PRO A 231 -16.54 -1.08 -7.37
CA PRO A 231 -17.62 -1.41 -8.30
C PRO A 231 -17.18 -2.09 -9.59
N THR A 232 -15.91 -1.96 -9.97
CA THR A 232 -15.35 -2.59 -11.18
C THR A 232 -14.79 -3.98 -10.90
N GLY A 233 -14.64 -4.36 -9.63
CA GLY A 233 -14.05 -5.62 -9.19
C GLY A 233 -12.54 -5.72 -9.43
N PHE A 234 -11.85 -4.57 -9.60
CA PHE A 234 -10.39 -4.57 -9.75
C PHE A 234 -9.65 -4.50 -8.43
N TYR A 235 -10.27 -3.93 -7.40
CA TYR A 235 -9.60 -3.66 -6.13
C TYR A 235 -10.42 -4.16 -4.96
N SER A 236 -9.73 -4.71 -3.95
CA SER A 236 -10.35 -5.22 -2.73
C SER A 236 -9.52 -4.88 -1.48
N VAL A 237 -10.22 -4.77 -0.35
CA VAL A 237 -9.65 -4.70 0.99
C VAL A 237 -10.09 -5.91 1.79
#